data_9c87263fa34d15731d305c8fbdde2ec2
#
_entry.id   9c87263fa34d15731d305c8fbdde2ec2
#
_cell.length_a   1.000
_cell.length_b   1.000
_cell.length_c   1.000
_cell.angle_alpha   90.00
_cell.angle_beta   90.00
_cell.angle_gamma   90.00
#
_symmetry.space_group_name_H-M   'P 1'
#
loop_
_entity.id
_entity.type
_entity.pdbx_description
1 polymer ?
#
loop_
_entity_poly.entity_id
_entity_poly.type
_entity_poly.pdbx_seq_one_letter_code
_entity_poly.pdbx_strand_id
1 'polypeptide(L)'
;MKDVPARVNDGFLISSIMEREDPCDVFISNSYKSIEEISNGTIGSSSPRRQAMIKSLGKNINVVEMRGNINTRLKKLKNSNIDGIILAKAGLRRMEMDSLITQNLSVESFVPSPGQGVLCIECLSQHSEIMNKIKKIVHLNTEICVSAETIFAAQMDGDCMSPIGAHATIQKDLISITGFVATADGARYIRNKIEGNKNNYKDLSTKLSNLFIKMGSKGMLKC
;
A
#
# COMPACT_ATOMS: atom_id res chain seq x y z
N MET A 1 -1.01 9.68 1.97
CA MET A 1 -2.09 8.89 2.64
C MET A 1 -1.57 7.64 3.33
N LYS A 2 -0.72 6.83 2.72
CA LYS A 2 -0.27 5.53 3.31
C LYS A 2 0.35 5.62 4.72
N ASP A 3 0.89 6.79 5.09
CA ASP A 3 1.50 7.05 6.39
C ASP A 3 0.52 7.75 7.37
N VAL A 4 -0.71 8.01 6.93
CA VAL A 4 -1.79 8.56 7.76
C VAL A 4 -2.48 7.40 8.47
N PRO A 5 -2.66 7.47 9.80
CA PRO A 5 -3.39 6.45 10.54
C PRO A 5 -4.80 6.24 9.98
N ALA A 6 -5.30 5.01 10.02
CA ALA A 6 -6.67 4.71 9.58
C ALA A 6 -7.72 5.47 10.40
N ARG A 7 -7.39 5.84 11.65
CA ARG A 7 -8.14 6.78 12.48
C ARG A 7 -7.32 8.03 12.69
N VAL A 8 -7.79 9.14 12.15
CA VAL A 8 -7.17 10.46 12.35
C VAL A 8 -7.40 10.90 13.80
N ASN A 9 -6.39 11.52 14.41
CA ASN A 9 -6.49 12.03 15.78
C ASN A 9 -7.58 13.10 15.91
N ASP A 10 -8.20 13.17 17.07
CA ASP A 10 -9.20 14.18 17.39
C ASP A 10 -8.63 15.60 17.16
N GLY A 11 -9.45 16.45 16.58
CA GLY A 11 -9.06 17.82 16.25
C GLY A 11 -8.41 18.00 14.87
N PHE A 12 -8.11 16.91 14.15
CA PHE A 12 -7.60 16.93 12.78
C PHE A 12 -8.59 16.31 11.80
N LEU A 13 -8.55 16.79 10.56
CA LEU A 13 -9.35 16.25 9.44
C LEU A 13 -8.49 16.15 8.19
N ILE A 14 -8.70 15.09 7.43
CA ILE A 14 -8.24 15.02 6.05
C ILE A 14 -9.23 15.83 5.21
N SER A 15 -8.80 17.00 4.75
CA SER A 15 -9.67 17.96 4.08
C SER A 15 -9.69 17.82 2.57
N SER A 16 -8.65 17.24 1.99
CA SER A 16 -8.57 17.04 0.54
C SER A 16 -7.75 15.82 0.22
N ILE A 17 -8.21 15.06 -0.75
CA ILE A 17 -7.51 13.92 -1.34
C ILE A 17 -7.29 14.23 -2.82
N MET A 18 -6.02 14.29 -3.21
CA MET A 18 -5.62 14.63 -4.57
C MET A 18 -5.68 13.41 -5.48
N GLU A 19 -5.61 13.63 -6.78
CA GLU A 19 -5.52 12.55 -7.77
C GLU A 19 -4.37 11.59 -7.43
N ARG A 20 -4.65 10.29 -7.57
CA ARG A 20 -3.70 9.24 -7.25
C ARG A 20 -2.62 9.14 -8.32
N GLU A 21 -1.37 9.17 -7.90
CA GLU A 21 -0.22 8.73 -8.69
C GLU A 21 -0.16 7.20 -8.71
N ASP A 22 0.61 6.60 -9.62
CA ASP A 22 0.75 5.15 -9.76
C ASP A 22 1.01 4.46 -8.40
N PRO A 23 0.08 3.62 -7.94
CA PRO A 23 0.14 3.02 -6.60
C PRO A 23 1.07 1.82 -6.52
N CYS A 24 1.62 1.33 -7.63
CA CYS A 24 2.38 0.09 -7.62
C CYS A 24 3.67 0.20 -6.80
N ASP A 25 4.11 -0.93 -6.30
CA ASP A 25 5.46 -1.12 -5.83
C ASP A 25 6.38 -1.39 -7.02
N VAL A 26 7.65 -1.07 -6.87
CA VAL A 26 8.66 -1.35 -7.88
C VAL A 26 9.84 -2.07 -7.27
N PHE A 27 10.41 -2.97 -8.03
CA PHE A 27 11.66 -3.63 -7.73
C PHE A 27 12.81 -2.86 -8.37
N ILE A 28 13.88 -2.65 -7.62
CA ILE A 28 15.13 -2.02 -8.08
C ILE A 28 16.27 -2.96 -7.73
N SER A 29 17.05 -3.31 -8.72
CA SER A 29 18.22 -4.19 -8.57
C SER A 29 19.34 -3.77 -9.52
N ASN A 30 20.57 -4.00 -9.12
CA ASN A 30 21.74 -3.85 -9.97
C ASN A 30 22.12 -5.15 -10.72
N SER A 31 21.56 -6.29 -10.28
CA SER A 31 22.00 -7.63 -10.72
C SER A 31 20.91 -8.44 -11.42
N TYR A 32 19.64 -8.16 -11.14
CA TYR A 32 18.50 -8.92 -11.66
C TYR A 32 17.55 -8.02 -12.42
N LYS A 33 16.94 -8.53 -13.48
CA LYS A 33 15.93 -7.82 -14.29
C LYS A 33 14.53 -7.90 -13.69
N SER A 34 14.26 -8.91 -12.88
CA SER A 34 12.98 -9.10 -12.20
C SER A 34 13.15 -9.82 -10.86
N ILE A 35 12.15 -9.67 -9.97
CA ILE A 35 12.14 -10.37 -8.67
C ILE A 35 11.97 -11.88 -8.85
N GLU A 36 11.39 -12.30 -9.97
CA GLU A 36 11.20 -13.69 -10.35
C GLU A 36 12.51 -14.40 -10.69
N GLU A 37 13.54 -13.68 -11.10
CA GLU A 37 14.86 -14.25 -11.39
C GLU A 37 15.64 -14.63 -10.11
N ILE A 38 15.28 -14.06 -8.97
CA ILE A 38 15.95 -14.34 -7.69
C ILE A 38 15.49 -15.68 -7.17
N SER A 39 16.33 -16.69 -7.22
CA SER A 39 16.09 -18.01 -6.58
C SER A 39 16.64 -18.07 -5.15
N ASN A 40 17.76 -17.40 -4.91
CA ASN A 40 18.42 -17.27 -3.62
C ASN A 40 19.07 -15.89 -3.56
N GLY A 41 18.70 -15.05 -2.59
CA GLY A 41 19.19 -13.68 -2.52
C GLY A 41 18.65 -12.89 -1.34
N THR A 42 19.02 -11.62 -1.28
CA THR A 42 18.64 -10.70 -0.21
C THR A 42 17.90 -9.49 -0.77
N ILE A 43 16.70 -9.23 -0.26
CA ILE A 43 15.90 -8.06 -0.62
C ILE A 43 15.70 -7.16 0.59
N GLY A 44 15.96 -5.86 0.40
CA GLY A 44 15.78 -4.85 1.45
C GLY A 44 14.35 -4.30 1.49
N SER A 45 13.68 -4.41 2.63
CA SER A 45 12.39 -3.76 2.88
C SER A 45 12.12 -3.64 4.38
N SER A 46 11.61 -2.48 4.83
CA SER A 46 11.10 -2.29 6.21
C SER A 46 9.58 -2.33 6.30
N SER A 47 8.89 -2.59 5.19
CA SER A 47 7.44 -2.71 5.18
C SER A 47 7.02 -4.15 5.46
N PRO A 48 6.33 -4.45 6.57
CA PRO A 48 5.86 -5.81 6.88
C PRO A 48 5.02 -6.41 5.75
N ARG A 49 4.18 -5.60 5.11
CA ARG A 49 3.40 -6.00 3.94
C ARG A 49 4.29 -6.50 2.80
N ARG A 50 5.31 -5.71 2.42
CA ARG A 50 6.25 -6.11 1.35
C ARG A 50 7.07 -7.33 1.74
N GLN A 51 7.52 -7.40 2.99
CA GLN A 51 8.25 -8.56 3.51
C GLN A 51 7.41 -9.83 3.39
N ALA A 52 6.15 -9.80 3.85
CA ALA A 52 5.25 -10.93 3.74
C ALA A 52 5.01 -11.34 2.27
N MET A 53 4.83 -10.37 1.37
CA MET A 53 4.65 -10.64 -0.06
C MET A 53 5.89 -11.24 -0.71
N ILE A 54 7.10 -10.78 -0.36
CA ILE A 54 8.35 -11.37 -0.86
C ILE A 54 8.45 -12.83 -0.38
N LYS A 55 8.21 -13.07 0.91
CA LYS A 55 8.27 -14.41 1.49
C LYS A 55 7.22 -15.36 0.89
N SER A 56 6.02 -14.83 0.57
CA SER A 56 4.95 -15.62 -0.07
C SER A 56 5.27 -16.07 -1.51
N LEU A 57 6.35 -15.56 -2.13
CA LEU A 57 6.83 -16.08 -3.41
C LEU A 57 7.39 -17.51 -3.31
N GLY A 58 7.57 -18.05 -2.09
CA GLY A 58 8.06 -19.42 -1.88
C GLY A 58 9.50 -19.65 -2.30
N LYS A 59 10.29 -18.58 -2.40
CA LYS A 59 11.71 -18.61 -2.80
C LYS A 59 12.61 -18.46 -1.59
N ASN A 60 13.87 -18.87 -1.71
CA ASN A 60 14.88 -18.69 -0.66
C ASN A 60 15.41 -17.26 -0.65
N ILE A 61 14.51 -16.30 -0.40
CA ILE A 61 14.84 -14.88 -0.35
C ILE A 61 14.91 -14.44 1.12
N ASN A 62 16.11 -14.00 1.52
CA ASN A 62 16.29 -13.33 2.79
C ASN A 62 15.77 -11.89 2.71
N VAL A 63 14.96 -11.47 3.66
CA VAL A 63 14.45 -10.10 3.71
C VAL A 63 15.10 -9.36 4.85
N VAL A 64 15.86 -8.30 4.52
CA VAL A 64 16.56 -7.48 5.50
C VAL A 64 15.86 -6.15 5.71
N GLU A 65 15.87 -5.67 6.95
CA GLU A 65 15.29 -4.37 7.25
C GLU A 65 16.11 -3.25 6.61
N MET A 66 15.42 -2.33 5.92
CA MET A 66 16.05 -1.20 5.25
C MET A 66 15.33 0.11 5.56
N ARG A 67 15.81 0.84 6.55
CA ARG A 67 15.30 2.17 6.94
C ARG A 67 16.02 3.30 6.23
N GLY A 68 15.35 4.44 6.15
CA GLY A 68 15.83 5.68 5.56
C GLY A 68 14.92 6.20 4.44
N ASN A 69 15.22 7.36 3.91
CA ASN A 69 14.56 7.91 2.74
C ASN A 69 15.00 7.16 1.45
N ILE A 70 14.41 7.52 0.32
CA ILE A 70 14.69 6.87 -0.98
C ILE A 70 16.19 6.91 -1.30
N ASN A 71 16.84 8.08 -1.20
CA ASN A 71 18.25 8.22 -1.50
C ASN A 71 19.13 7.35 -0.60
N THR A 72 18.82 7.27 0.70
CA THR A 72 19.56 6.42 1.65
C THR A 72 19.41 4.95 1.27
N ARG A 73 18.22 4.50 0.88
CA ARG A 73 17.96 3.11 0.47
C ARG A 73 18.68 2.76 -0.83
N LEU A 74 18.68 3.67 -1.80
CA LEU A 74 19.43 3.50 -3.06
C LEU A 74 20.94 3.43 -2.82
N LYS A 75 21.48 4.27 -1.92
CA LYS A 75 22.90 4.20 -1.53
C LYS A 75 23.22 2.86 -0.85
N LYS A 76 22.34 2.35 0.02
CA LYS A 76 22.53 1.05 0.65
C LYS A 76 22.50 -0.09 -0.37
N LEU A 77 21.57 -0.07 -1.33
CA LEU A 77 21.54 -1.05 -2.42
C LEU A 77 22.85 -1.09 -3.20
N LYS A 78 23.45 0.08 -3.44
CA LYS A 78 24.73 0.18 -4.19
C LYS A 78 25.93 -0.31 -3.38
N ASN A 79 25.92 -0.13 -2.05
CA ASN A 79 27.09 -0.30 -1.18
C ASN A 79 27.03 -1.52 -0.25
N SER A 80 25.98 -2.37 -0.37
CA SER A 80 25.79 -3.56 0.48
C SER A 80 25.51 -4.79 -0.38
N ASN A 81 25.69 -5.96 0.19
CA ASN A 81 25.34 -7.25 -0.46
C ASN A 81 23.81 -7.47 -0.43
N ILE A 82 23.07 -6.57 -1.06
CA ILE A 82 21.62 -6.63 -1.21
C ILE A 82 21.31 -6.71 -2.69
N ASP A 83 20.60 -7.73 -3.10
CA ASP A 83 20.28 -8.02 -4.49
C ASP A 83 19.21 -7.10 -5.08
N GLY A 84 18.35 -6.57 -4.21
CA GLY A 84 17.31 -5.64 -4.63
C GLY A 84 16.56 -4.99 -3.48
N ILE A 85 15.76 -3.99 -3.81
CA ILE A 85 14.88 -3.28 -2.87
C ILE A 85 13.51 -3.09 -3.48
N ILE A 86 12.48 -2.97 -2.63
CA ILE A 86 11.13 -2.62 -3.07
C ILE A 86 10.75 -1.24 -2.55
N LEU A 87 10.38 -0.35 -3.47
CA LEU A 87 9.93 1.01 -3.18
C LEU A 87 8.56 1.28 -3.78
N ALA A 88 7.88 2.36 -3.32
CA ALA A 88 6.67 2.84 -3.98
C ALA A 88 7.04 3.69 -5.21
N LYS A 89 6.49 3.38 -6.37
CA LYS A 89 6.75 4.08 -7.63
C LYS A 89 6.49 5.57 -7.54
N ALA A 90 5.39 5.98 -6.94
CA ALA A 90 5.03 7.39 -6.77
C ALA A 90 6.13 8.22 -6.07
N GLY A 91 6.90 7.61 -5.17
CA GLY A 91 8.02 8.27 -4.52
C GLY A 91 9.20 8.53 -5.47
N LEU A 92 9.52 7.57 -6.33
CA LEU A 92 10.58 7.70 -7.34
C LEU A 92 10.20 8.71 -8.41
N ARG A 93 8.96 8.67 -8.91
CA ARG A 93 8.46 9.64 -9.90
C ARG A 93 8.56 11.08 -9.41
N ARG A 94 8.19 11.35 -8.16
CA ARG A 94 8.32 12.69 -7.57
C ARG A 94 9.77 13.17 -7.46
N MET A 95 10.73 12.25 -7.48
CA MET A 95 12.16 12.55 -7.45
C MET A 95 12.81 12.44 -8.85
N GLU A 96 12.00 12.23 -9.90
CA GLU A 96 12.47 12.06 -11.29
C GLU A 96 13.47 10.90 -11.44
N MET A 97 13.22 9.80 -10.69
CA MET A 97 14.11 8.63 -10.63
C MET A 97 13.49 7.38 -11.27
N ASP A 98 12.56 7.53 -12.22
CA ASP A 98 11.90 6.40 -12.90
C ASP A 98 12.91 5.50 -13.64
N SER A 99 14.01 6.07 -14.11
CA SER A 99 15.08 5.32 -14.83
C SER A 99 15.77 4.25 -13.97
N LEU A 100 15.61 4.31 -12.65
CA LEU A 100 16.16 3.32 -11.71
C LEU A 100 15.24 2.11 -11.53
N ILE A 101 14.01 2.16 -12.04
CA ILE A 101 13.04 1.07 -11.89
C ILE A 101 13.46 -0.09 -12.78
N THR A 102 13.70 -1.24 -12.16
CA THR A 102 14.00 -2.48 -12.86
C THR A 102 12.73 -3.19 -13.30
N GLN A 103 11.73 -3.26 -12.39
CA GLN A 103 10.45 -3.92 -12.65
C GLN A 103 9.32 -3.20 -11.93
N ASN A 104 8.18 -3.00 -12.60
CA ASN A 104 6.93 -2.64 -11.94
C ASN A 104 6.26 -3.92 -11.41
N LEU A 105 5.92 -3.94 -10.12
CA LEU A 105 5.23 -5.07 -9.51
C LEU A 105 3.72 -4.88 -9.68
N SER A 106 3.03 -5.90 -10.22
CA SER A 106 1.58 -5.82 -10.44
C SER A 106 0.84 -5.59 -9.13
N VAL A 107 -0.11 -4.66 -9.13
CA VAL A 107 -0.96 -4.36 -7.96
C VAL A 107 -1.86 -5.54 -7.56
N GLU A 108 -2.07 -6.51 -8.44
CA GLU A 108 -2.79 -7.74 -8.14
C GLU A 108 -1.95 -8.71 -7.31
N SER A 109 -0.64 -8.81 -7.58
CA SER A 109 0.27 -9.70 -6.85
C SER A 109 0.91 -9.01 -5.66
N PHE A 110 1.33 -7.75 -5.81
CA PHE A 110 1.86 -6.88 -4.76
C PHE A 110 0.83 -5.81 -4.40
N VAL A 111 -0.22 -6.20 -3.68
CA VAL A 111 -1.31 -5.29 -3.28
C VAL A 111 -0.75 -4.11 -2.49
N PRO A 112 -0.94 -2.85 -2.94
CA PRO A 112 -0.38 -1.67 -2.29
C PRO A 112 -0.86 -1.46 -0.85
N SER A 113 -0.15 -0.61 -0.09
CA SER A 113 -0.69 -0.10 1.17
C SER A 113 -1.91 0.78 0.90
N PRO A 114 -2.90 0.83 1.81
CA PRO A 114 -4.01 1.77 1.72
C PRO A 114 -3.50 3.20 1.47
N GLY A 115 -4.06 3.89 0.49
CA GLY A 115 -3.68 5.25 0.14
C GLY A 115 -2.29 5.42 -0.49
N GLN A 116 -1.62 4.35 -0.91
CA GLN A 116 -0.33 4.47 -1.61
C GLN A 116 -0.50 5.26 -2.91
N GLY A 117 0.44 6.15 -3.20
CA GLY A 117 0.41 7.04 -4.36
C GLY A 117 -0.43 8.31 -4.17
N VAL A 118 -1.14 8.47 -3.06
CA VAL A 118 -2.04 9.60 -2.82
C VAL A 118 -1.44 10.63 -1.87
N LEU A 119 -1.53 11.90 -2.24
CA LEU A 119 -1.32 13.03 -1.35
C LEU A 119 -2.65 13.49 -0.76
N CYS A 120 -2.62 13.90 0.49
CA CYS A 120 -3.74 14.52 1.16
C CYS A 120 -3.30 15.80 1.88
N ILE A 121 -4.27 16.64 2.19
CA ILE A 121 -4.07 17.80 3.05
C ILE A 121 -4.79 17.53 4.36
N GLU A 122 -4.06 17.58 5.46
CA GLU A 122 -4.57 17.52 6.82
C GLU A 122 -4.65 18.94 7.38
N CYS A 123 -5.72 19.25 8.09
CA CYS A 123 -5.90 20.53 8.76
C CYS A 123 -6.63 20.34 10.10
N LEU A 124 -6.56 21.37 10.95
CA LEU A 124 -7.35 21.42 12.18
C LEU A 124 -8.84 21.54 11.83
N SER A 125 -9.67 20.77 12.53
CA SER A 125 -11.13 20.72 12.31
C SER A 125 -11.83 22.08 12.49
N GLN A 126 -11.26 22.97 13.31
CA GLN A 126 -11.77 24.32 13.55
C GLN A 126 -11.56 25.31 12.40
N HIS A 127 -10.71 24.98 11.41
CA HIS A 127 -10.40 25.88 10.28
C HIS A 127 -11.36 25.67 9.10
N SER A 128 -12.66 25.86 9.33
CA SER A 128 -13.71 25.60 8.34
C SER A 128 -13.58 26.40 7.03
N GLU A 129 -13.07 27.64 7.08
CA GLU A 129 -12.85 28.46 5.89
C GLU A 129 -11.77 27.88 4.97
N ILE A 130 -10.68 27.42 5.55
CA ILE A 130 -9.58 26.76 4.80
C ILE A 130 -10.11 25.47 4.18
N MET A 131 -10.85 24.68 4.95
CA MET A 131 -11.47 23.44 4.46
C MET A 131 -12.35 23.66 3.24
N ASN A 132 -13.19 24.72 3.24
CA ASN A 132 -14.07 25.02 2.13
C ASN A 132 -13.31 25.42 0.84
N LYS A 133 -12.15 26.07 0.99
CA LYS A 133 -11.27 26.39 -0.15
C LYS A 133 -10.58 25.14 -0.71
N ILE A 134 -10.10 24.28 0.18
CA ILE A 134 -9.34 23.08 -0.19
C ILE A 134 -10.24 21.98 -0.79
N LYS A 135 -11.50 21.88 -0.37
CA LYS A 135 -12.47 20.93 -0.95
C LYS A 135 -12.61 21.03 -2.46
N LYS A 136 -12.27 22.19 -3.05
CA LYS A 136 -12.35 22.39 -4.52
C LYS A 136 -11.30 21.59 -5.30
N ILE A 137 -10.24 21.11 -4.66
CA ILE A 137 -9.18 20.35 -5.30
C ILE A 137 -9.27 18.85 -5.02
N VAL A 138 -10.37 18.38 -4.44
CA VAL A 138 -10.61 16.96 -4.17
C VAL A 138 -10.82 16.21 -5.49
N HIS A 139 -10.11 15.08 -5.66
CA HIS A 139 -10.37 14.13 -6.73
C HIS A 139 -11.32 13.04 -6.23
N LEU A 140 -12.61 13.16 -6.53
CA LEU A 140 -13.69 12.34 -5.96
C LEU A 140 -13.47 10.83 -6.11
N ASN A 141 -13.04 10.37 -7.29
CA ASN A 141 -12.80 8.93 -7.50
C ASN A 141 -11.66 8.42 -6.63
N THR A 142 -10.59 9.21 -6.44
CA THR A 142 -9.50 8.86 -5.53
C THR A 142 -9.98 8.84 -4.08
N GLU A 143 -10.81 9.80 -3.67
CA GLU A 143 -11.38 9.84 -2.32
C GLU A 143 -12.21 8.60 -2.01
N ILE A 144 -13.08 8.17 -2.94
CA ILE A 144 -13.87 6.94 -2.83
C ILE A 144 -12.94 5.72 -2.70
N CYS A 145 -11.93 5.60 -3.56
CA CYS A 145 -10.98 4.50 -3.52
C CYS A 145 -10.23 4.43 -2.19
N VAL A 146 -9.65 5.56 -1.75
CA VAL A 146 -8.90 5.63 -0.49
C VAL A 146 -9.81 5.35 0.71
N SER A 147 -11.04 5.85 0.70
CA SER A 147 -12.02 5.56 1.75
C SER A 147 -12.32 4.06 1.83
N ALA A 148 -12.52 3.40 0.69
CA ALA A 148 -12.74 1.95 0.65
C ALA A 148 -11.55 1.16 1.21
N GLU A 149 -10.33 1.53 0.82
CA GLU A 149 -9.09 0.92 1.29
C GLU A 149 -8.89 1.11 2.81
N THR A 150 -9.18 2.32 3.30
CA THR A 150 -9.07 2.66 4.73
C THR A 150 -10.10 1.91 5.57
N ILE A 151 -11.35 1.78 5.09
CA ILE A 151 -12.39 0.99 5.76
C ILE A 151 -11.93 -0.47 5.91
N PHE A 152 -11.40 -1.06 4.83
CA PHE A 152 -10.88 -2.43 4.89
C PHE A 152 -9.76 -2.56 5.92
N ALA A 153 -8.75 -1.70 5.89
CA ALA A 153 -7.62 -1.74 6.80
C ALA A 153 -8.04 -1.53 8.27
N ALA A 154 -8.96 -0.58 8.53
CA ALA A 154 -9.46 -0.32 9.87
C ALA A 154 -10.22 -1.51 10.46
N GLN A 155 -10.96 -2.28 9.66
CA GLN A 155 -11.69 -3.47 10.13
C GLN A 155 -10.78 -4.68 10.37
N MET A 156 -9.58 -4.67 9.80
CA MET A 156 -8.55 -5.67 10.10
C MET A 156 -7.82 -5.40 11.42
N ASP A 157 -8.12 -4.28 12.12
CA ASP A 157 -7.40 -3.81 13.31
C ASP A 157 -5.89 -3.66 13.06
N GLY A 158 -5.51 -3.38 11.81
CA GLY A 158 -4.14 -3.24 11.40
C GLY A 158 -3.62 -1.81 11.57
N ASP A 159 -2.35 -1.73 11.86
CA ASP A 159 -1.56 -0.50 11.88
C ASP A 159 -0.55 -0.46 10.72
N CYS A 160 0.31 0.55 10.71
CA CYS A 160 1.37 0.69 9.71
C CYS A 160 2.41 -0.44 9.77
N MET A 161 2.43 -1.21 10.87
CA MET A 161 3.33 -2.35 11.08
C MET A 161 2.68 -3.69 10.74
N SER A 162 1.44 -3.70 10.32
CA SER A 162 0.73 -4.92 9.97
C SER A 162 0.93 -5.28 8.49
N PRO A 163 1.03 -6.57 8.12
CA PRO A 163 1.16 -7.04 6.75
C PRO A 163 -0.18 -6.99 6.00
N ILE A 164 -0.73 -5.78 5.87
CA ILE A 164 -2.02 -5.49 5.24
C ILE A 164 -1.80 -4.68 3.96
N GLY A 165 -2.46 -5.08 2.89
CA GLY A 165 -2.60 -4.35 1.65
C GLY A 165 -4.07 -4.10 1.32
N ALA A 166 -4.37 -2.95 0.72
CA ALA A 166 -5.68 -2.68 0.12
C ALA A 166 -5.51 -1.75 -1.07
N HIS A 167 -6.20 -2.05 -2.15
CA HIS A 167 -6.17 -1.25 -3.35
C HIS A 167 -7.54 -1.24 -4.03
N ALA A 168 -8.02 -0.04 -4.34
CA ALA A 168 -9.28 0.15 -5.06
C ALA A 168 -9.06 0.93 -6.34
N THR A 169 -9.80 0.56 -7.38
CA THR A 169 -9.84 1.25 -8.67
C THR A 169 -11.27 1.48 -9.10
N ILE A 170 -11.52 2.57 -9.83
CA ILE A 170 -12.82 2.88 -10.41
C ILE A 170 -12.69 2.97 -11.92
N GLN A 171 -13.54 2.22 -12.62
CA GLN A 171 -13.75 2.33 -14.06
C GLN A 171 -15.22 2.66 -14.32
N LYS A 172 -15.51 3.88 -14.77
CA LYS A 172 -16.89 4.41 -14.90
C LYS A 172 -17.60 4.39 -13.53
N ASP A 173 -18.61 3.52 -13.37
CA ASP A 173 -19.38 3.36 -12.13
C ASP A 173 -19.04 2.09 -11.35
N LEU A 174 -18.13 1.28 -11.88
CA LEU A 174 -17.67 0.06 -11.22
C LEU A 174 -16.45 0.35 -10.36
N ILE A 175 -16.52 0.01 -9.05
CA ILE A 175 -15.37 -0.04 -8.16
C ILE A 175 -14.92 -1.49 -7.97
N SER A 176 -13.61 -1.70 -7.99
CA SER A 176 -12.95 -2.96 -7.68
C SER A 176 -12.06 -2.75 -6.48
N ILE A 177 -12.24 -3.54 -5.42
CA ILE A 177 -11.49 -3.44 -4.16
C ILE A 177 -10.76 -4.75 -3.93
N THR A 178 -9.44 -4.72 -3.87
CA THR A 178 -8.58 -5.88 -3.56
C THR A 178 -8.01 -5.72 -2.17
N GLY A 179 -8.15 -6.74 -1.32
CA GLY A 179 -7.54 -6.82 -0.01
C GLY A 179 -6.42 -7.87 0.04
N PHE A 180 -5.48 -7.67 0.94
CA PHE A 180 -4.41 -8.62 1.26
C PHE A 180 -4.13 -8.57 2.77
N VAL A 181 -4.00 -9.73 3.39
CA VAL A 181 -3.56 -9.91 4.78
C VAL A 181 -2.66 -11.13 4.83
N ALA A 182 -1.55 -11.05 5.55
CA ALA A 182 -0.63 -12.16 5.72
C ALA A 182 -0.16 -12.30 7.18
N THR A 183 0.44 -13.45 7.49
CA THR A 183 1.31 -13.59 8.67
C THR A 183 2.63 -12.87 8.45
N ALA A 184 3.32 -12.48 9.52
CA ALA A 184 4.58 -11.74 9.44
C ALA A 184 5.69 -12.51 8.70
N ASP A 185 5.65 -13.84 8.77
CA ASP A 185 6.56 -14.75 8.05
C ASP A 185 6.16 -14.98 6.58
N GLY A 186 4.98 -14.49 6.16
CA GLY A 186 4.45 -14.69 4.82
C GLY A 186 4.00 -16.11 4.50
N ALA A 187 4.04 -17.03 5.47
CA ALA A 187 3.70 -18.45 5.26
C ALA A 187 2.21 -18.65 4.96
N ARG A 188 1.38 -17.80 5.51
CA ARG A 188 -0.06 -17.80 5.23
C ARG A 188 -0.50 -16.40 4.79
N TYR A 189 -1.31 -16.32 3.75
CA TYR A 189 -1.92 -15.08 3.32
C TYR A 189 -3.33 -15.30 2.75
N ILE A 190 -4.11 -14.24 2.81
CA ILE A 190 -5.41 -14.14 2.15
C ILE A 190 -5.33 -12.98 1.18
N ARG A 191 -5.73 -13.21 -0.05
CA ARG A 191 -5.93 -12.17 -1.06
C ARG A 191 -7.27 -12.42 -1.72
N ASN A 192 -8.11 -11.41 -1.73
CA ASN A 192 -9.43 -11.51 -2.34
C ASN A 192 -9.87 -10.15 -2.89
N LYS A 193 -10.85 -10.16 -3.77
CA LYS A 193 -11.34 -9.01 -4.51
C LYS A 193 -12.86 -8.99 -4.48
N ILE A 194 -13.44 -7.79 -4.43
CA ILE A 194 -14.87 -7.56 -4.59
C ILE A 194 -15.10 -6.43 -5.59
N GLU A 195 -16.18 -6.54 -6.36
CA GLU A 195 -16.56 -5.52 -7.34
C GLU A 195 -18.02 -5.14 -7.18
N GLY A 196 -18.34 -3.89 -7.54
CA GLY A 196 -19.72 -3.42 -7.53
C GLY A 196 -19.83 -1.94 -7.87
N ASN A 197 -21.02 -1.37 -7.72
CA ASN A 197 -21.22 0.06 -7.98
C ASN A 197 -20.43 0.91 -6.97
N LYS A 198 -19.71 1.93 -7.48
CA LYS A 198 -18.85 2.81 -6.66
C LYS A 198 -19.60 3.54 -5.54
N ASN A 199 -20.90 3.80 -5.71
CA ASN A 199 -21.72 4.43 -4.68
C ASN A 199 -21.90 3.54 -3.44
N ASN A 200 -21.70 2.23 -3.58
CA ASN A 200 -21.81 1.23 -2.52
C ASN A 200 -20.44 0.86 -1.92
N TYR A 201 -19.39 1.66 -2.15
CA TYR A 201 -18.02 1.32 -1.76
C TYR A 201 -17.86 0.97 -0.29
N LYS A 202 -18.62 1.61 0.62
CA LYS A 202 -18.57 1.33 2.06
C LYS A 202 -19.05 -0.09 2.37
N ASP A 203 -20.20 -0.47 1.81
CA ASP A 203 -20.77 -1.80 1.99
C ASP A 203 -19.90 -2.89 1.36
N LEU A 204 -19.36 -2.61 0.17
CA LEU A 204 -18.45 -3.53 -0.50
C LEU A 204 -17.17 -3.74 0.31
N SER A 205 -16.57 -2.67 0.82
CA SER A 205 -15.39 -2.75 1.66
C SER A 205 -15.66 -3.53 2.95
N THR A 206 -16.81 -3.30 3.59
CA THR A 206 -17.25 -4.03 4.79
C THR A 206 -17.49 -5.52 4.48
N LYS A 207 -18.13 -5.84 3.33
CA LYS A 207 -18.31 -7.23 2.90
C LYS A 207 -16.99 -7.94 2.67
N LEU A 208 -16.05 -7.28 2.01
CA LEU A 208 -14.70 -7.81 1.79
C LEU A 208 -14.00 -8.08 3.13
N SER A 209 -14.05 -7.13 4.06
CA SER A 209 -13.46 -7.28 5.40
C SER A 209 -14.07 -8.45 6.17
N ASN A 210 -15.40 -8.60 6.16
CA ASN A 210 -16.10 -9.70 6.80
C ASN A 210 -15.71 -11.06 6.20
N LEU A 211 -15.48 -11.12 4.88
CA LEU A 211 -14.96 -12.32 4.23
C LEU A 211 -13.57 -12.68 4.78
N PHE A 212 -12.65 -11.70 4.87
CA PHE A 212 -11.32 -11.92 5.44
C PHE A 212 -11.36 -12.38 6.89
N ILE A 213 -12.23 -11.79 7.70
CA ILE A 213 -12.42 -12.20 9.11
C ILE A 213 -12.90 -13.65 9.21
N LYS A 214 -13.88 -14.04 8.38
CA LYS A 214 -14.36 -15.44 8.29
C LYS A 214 -13.25 -16.41 7.87
N MET A 215 -12.31 -15.97 7.02
CA MET A 215 -11.14 -16.75 6.59
C MET A 215 -10.01 -16.76 7.64
N GLY A 216 -10.19 -16.11 8.79
CA GLY A 216 -9.23 -16.15 9.90
C GLY A 216 -8.16 -15.07 9.89
N SER A 217 -8.33 -13.98 9.14
CA SER A 217 -7.34 -12.89 9.02
C SER A 217 -6.91 -12.29 10.35
N LYS A 218 -7.83 -12.13 11.32
CA LYS A 218 -7.49 -11.57 12.64
C LYS A 218 -6.53 -12.45 13.44
N GLY A 219 -6.59 -13.77 13.27
CA GLY A 219 -5.62 -14.69 13.87
C GLY A 219 -4.23 -14.61 13.23
N MET A 220 -4.16 -14.24 11.96
CA MET A 220 -2.89 -14.09 11.23
C MET A 220 -2.11 -12.83 11.64
N LEU A 221 -2.79 -11.78 12.11
CA LEU A 221 -2.19 -10.51 12.50
C LEU A 221 -1.71 -10.50 13.97
N LYS A 222 -2.06 -11.51 14.76
CA LYS A 222 -1.68 -11.64 16.19
C LYS A 222 -0.47 -12.54 16.41
N CYS A 223 0.06 -13.14 15.35
CA CYS A 223 1.20 -14.06 15.37
C CYS A 223 2.53 -13.36 15.09
#